data_d5c33017f7ca316f9299f81a18d9818d
#
_entry.id   d5c33017f7ca316f9299f81a18d9818d
#
_cell.length_a   1.000
_cell.length_b   1.000
_cell.length_c   1.000
_cell.angle_alpha   90.00
_cell.angle_beta   90.00
_cell.angle_gamma   90.00
#
_symmetry.space_group_name_H-M   'P 1'
#
loop_
_entity.id
_entity.type
_entity.pdbx_description
1 polymer ?
#
loop_
_entity_poly.entity_id
_entity_poly.type
_entity_poly.pdbx_seq_one_letter_code
_entity_poly.pdbx_strand_id
1 'polypeptide(L)'
;FFKKIQKEKPLVTIKIASSADGKISANLGEKTWVTGAEARRRGHLYRANHDAILVGIGTVLIDDPMLDCRIKGLEKRSPVRVLLDSNLRLSENSKFCKSAQKIPLWVMTCSNDQEKIKELENLGLRIFIIDKNDQGKLDLHHVMKVLSEQGITRVLSEGGGQVNASLIKASLVDRFIWFKSRENIGESGVNALYDISINQLDEHLNLSLINQGAAGADNWQEFEIIS
;
A
#
# COMPACT_ATOMS: atom_id res chain seq x y z
N PHE A 1 12.39 12.77 -4.53
CA PHE A 1 13.50 13.55 -3.96
C PHE A 1 13.07 15.00 -3.71
N PHE A 2 12.71 15.77 -4.76
CA PHE A 2 12.32 17.19 -4.61
C PHE A 2 11.16 17.39 -3.62
N LYS A 3 10.13 16.54 -3.65
CA LYS A 3 9.01 16.67 -2.72
C LYS A 3 9.45 16.52 -1.26
N LYS A 4 10.34 15.57 -0.97
CA LYS A 4 10.90 15.40 0.38
C LYS A 4 11.60 16.67 0.86
N ILE A 5 12.40 17.30 -0.01
CA ILE A 5 13.11 18.55 0.33
C ILE A 5 12.16 19.72 0.54
N GLN A 6 11.14 19.86 -0.32
CA GLN A 6 10.22 21.00 -0.29
C GLN A 6 9.08 20.85 0.73
N LYS A 7 8.57 19.62 0.94
CA LYS A 7 7.37 19.36 1.73
C LYS A 7 7.61 18.45 2.95
N GLU A 8 8.87 18.05 3.19
CA GLU A 8 9.29 17.16 4.29
C GLU A 8 8.53 15.83 4.36
N LYS A 9 7.97 15.38 3.25
CA LYS A 9 7.22 14.13 3.13
C LYS A 9 7.55 13.36 1.86
N PRO A 10 7.45 12.01 1.86
CA PRO A 10 7.71 11.21 0.68
C PRO A 10 6.65 11.45 -0.41
N LEU A 11 6.98 11.13 -1.66
CA LEU A 11 6.01 10.98 -2.73
C LEU A 11 5.20 9.70 -2.50
N VAL A 12 3.89 9.80 -2.49
CA VAL A 12 2.99 8.68 -2.25
C VAL A 12 2.30 8.27 -3.55
N THR A 13 2.50 7.01 -3.92
CA THR A 13 1.85 6.38 -5.08
C THR A 13 0.89 5.31 -4.58
N ILE A 14 -0.39 5.39 -4.94
CA ILE A 14 -1.34 4.28 -4.76
C ILE A 14 -1.29 3.38 -5.98
N LYS A 15 -1.20 2.06 -5.77
CA LYS A 15 -1.35 1.07 -6.84
C LYS A 15 -2.55 0.18 -6.54
N ILE A 16 -3.47 0.08 -7.51
CA ILE A 16 -4.66 -0.79 -7.46
C ILE A 16 -4.65 -1.75 -8.64
N ALA A 17 -5.14 -2.95 -8.40
CA ALA A 17 -5.53 -3.90 -9.42
C ALA A 17 -7.00 -4.26 -9.20
N SER A 18 -7.86 -3.98 -10.18
CA SER A 18 -9.29 -4.23 -10.07
C SER A 18 -9.87 -4.85 -11.34
N SER A 19 -11.07 -5.42 -11.21
CA SER A 19 -11.95 -5.77 -12.32
C SER A 19 -12.38 -4.52 -13.12
N ALA A 20 -13.04 -4.73 -14.25
CA ALA A 20 -13.56 -3.64 -15.08
C ALA A 20 -14.56 -2.75 -14.33
N ASP A 21 -15.32 -3.33 -13.40
CA ASP A 21 -16.30 -2.65 -12.54
C ASP A 21 -15.71 -2.19 -11.19
N GLY A 22 -14.39 -2.19 -11.04
CA GLY A 22 -13.69 -1.58 -9.90
C GLY A 22 -13.64 -2.43 -8.63
N LYS A 23 -13.78 -3.75 -8.74
CA LYS A 23 -13.75 -4.67 -7.60
C LYS A 23 -12.37 -5.34 -7.47
N ILE A 24 -11.98 -5.66 -6.22
CA ILE A 24 -10.72 -6.34 -5.92
C ILE A 24 -10.91 -7.82 -5.53
N SER A 25 -12.13 -8.21 -5.17
CA SER A 25 -12.47 -9.57 -4.77
C SER A 25 -13.97 -9.79 -4.92
N ALA A 26 -14.42 -11.02 -5.13
CA ALA A 26 -15.84 -11.38 -5.14
C ALA A 26 -16.45 -11.32 -3.74
N ASN A 27 -15.69 -11.70 -2.70
CA ASN A 27 -16.15 -11.72 -1.33
C ASN A 27 -15.14 -11.04 -0.39
N LEU A 28 -15.65 -10.48 0.70
CA LEU A 28 -14.82 -9.90 1.75
C LEU A 28 -13.98 -11.00 2.42
N GLY A 29 -12.68 -10.76 2.58
CA GLY A 29 -11.77 -11.70 3.23
C GLY A 29 -11.24 -12.81 2.31
N GLU A 30 -11.59 -12.82 1.04
CA GLU A 30 -11.07 -13.75 0.05
C GLU A 30 -9.98 -13.12 -0.82
N LYS A 31 -8.92 -13.88 -1.04
CA LYS A 31 -7.87 -13.51 -1.98
C LYS A 31 -8.31 -13.86 -3.40
N THR A 32 -8.42 -12.85 -4.25
CA THR A 32 -8.74 -13.02 -5.66
C THR A 32 -7.64 -12.44 -6.55
N TRP A 33 -7.19 -13.21 -7.54
CA TRP A 33 -6.31 -12.71 -8.58
C TRP A 33 -7.14 -12.05 -9.69
N VAL A 34 -7.30 -10.74 -9.59
CA VAL A 34 -8.14 -9.98 -10.54
C VAL A 34 -7.41 -9.71 -11.85
N THR A 35 -6.07 -9.61 -11.82
CA THR A 35 -5.24 -9.29 -12.99
C THR A 35 -4.24 -10.40 -13.31
N GLY A 36 -3.81 -10.47 -14.57
CA GLY A 36 -2.93 -11.49 -15.11
C GLY A 36 -1.45 -11.37 -14.68
N ALA A 37 -0.63 -12.28 -15.19
CA ALA A 37 0.78 -12.40 -14.81
C ALA A 37 1.61 -11.17 -15.19
N GLU A 38 1.36 -10.56 -16.37
CA GLU A 38 2.09 -9.38 -16.83
C GLU A 38 1.79 -8.14 -15.97
N ALA A 39 0.54 -7.93 -15.58
CA ALA A 39 0.17 -6.87 -14.65
C ALA A 39 0.87 -7.06 -13.29
N ARG A 40 0.92 -8.30 -12.76
CA ARG A 40 1.65 -8.61 -11.52
C ARG A 40 3.16 -8.39 -11.67
N ARG A 41 3.76 -8.78 -12.81
CA ARG A 41 5.17 -8.53 -13.09
C ARG A 41 5.48 -7.03 -13.10
N ARG A 42 4.60 -6.22 -13.69
CA ARG A 42 4.72 -4.76 -13.69
C ARG A 42 4.58 -4.19 -12.27
N GLY A 43 3.72 -4.76 -11.42
CA GLY A 43 3.62 -4.43 -10.00
C GLY A 43 4.96 -4.61 -9.26
N HIS A 44 5.71 -5.67 -9.57
CA HIS A 44 7.05 -5.86 -9.00
C HIS A 44 8.07 -4.81 -9.47
N LEU A 45 7.95 -4.23 -10.68
CA LEU A 45 8.78 -3.09 -11.11
C LEU A 45 8.49 -1.84 -10.27
N TYR A 46 7.22 -1.58 -9.97
CA TYR A 46 6.88 -0.47 -9.09
C TYR A 46 7.46 -0.68 -7.69
N ARG A 47 7.43 -1.89 -7.13
CA ARG A 47 8.09 -2.20 -5.86
C ARG A 47 9.59 -1.91 -5.91
N ALA A 48 10.29 -2.32 -6.97
CA ALA A 48 11.73 -2.07 -7.14
C ALA A 48 12.08 -0.58 -7.29
N ASN A 49 11.11 0.26 -7.67
CA ASN A 49 11.29 1.69 -7.90
C ASN A 49 10.83 2.58 -6.73
N HIS A 50 10.38 1.98 -5.62
CA HIS A 50 9.98 2.69 -4.41
C HIS A 50 10.84 2.27 -3.23
N ASP A 51 11.04 3.19 -2.29
CA ASP A 51 11.87 2.94 -1.10
C ASP A 51 11.08 2.14 -0.05
N ALA A 52 9.77 2.36 0.01
CA ALA A 52 8.88 1.67 0.93
C ALA A 52 7.59 1.21 0.24
N ILE A 53 7.04 0.08 0.73
CA ILE A 53 5.70 -0.42 0.38
C ILE A 53 4.83 -0.40 1.64
N LEU A 54 3.68 0.24 1.56
CA LEU A 54 2.75 0.47 2.66
C LEU A 54 1.53 -0.42 2.53
N VAL A 55 1.16 -1.09 3.64
CA VAL A 55 0.03 -1.99 3.71
C VAL A 55 -0.68 -1.87 5.06
N GLY A 56 -2.00 -2.08 5.09
CA GLY A 56 -2.76 -2.17 6.34
C GLY A 56 -2.79 -3.58 6.91
N ILE A 57 -2.96 -3.69 8.22
CA ILE A 57 -3.02 -4.98 8.93
C ILE A 57 -4.13 -5.90 8.39
N GLY A 58 -5.25 -5.36 7.93
CA GLY A 58 -6.33 -6.16 7.32
C GLY A 58 -5.86 -6.99 6.14
N THR A 59 -5.05 -6.41 5.25
CA THR A 59 -4.46 -7.12 4.11
C THR A 59 -3.48 -8.21 4.56
N VAL A 60 -2.68 -7.93 5.59
CA VAL A 60 -1.72 -8.91 6.12
C VAL A 60 -2.42 -10.10 6.77
N LEU A 61 -3.50 -9.87 7.51
CA LEU A 61 -4.29 -10.93 8.14
C LEU A 61 -5.00 -11.86 7.14
N ILE A 62 -5.36 -11.33 5.96
CA ILE A 62 -6.06 -12.10 4.91
C ILE A 62 -5.05 -12.81 4.01
N ASP A 63 -4.02 -12.10 3.54
CA ASP A 63 -3.16 -12.55 2.44
C ASP A 63 -1.81 -13.10 2.89
N ASP A 64 -1.35 -12.74 4.10
CA ASP A 64 0.01 -13.00 4.61
C ASP A 64 1.09 -12.78 3.51
N PRO A 65 1.14 -11.57 2.90
CA PRO A 65 1.88 -11.33 1.67
C PRO A 65 3.37 -11.10 1.94
N MET A 66 4.24 -11.46 1.02
CA MET A 66 5.67 -11.17 1.12
C MET A 66 6.02 -9.72 0.80
N LEU A 67 5.30 -9.07 -0.11
CA LEU A 67 5.52 -7.69 -0.60
C LEU A 67 6.95 -7.40 -1.08
N ASP A 68 7.62 -8.41 -1.55
CA ASP A 68 8.98 -8.40 -2.11
C ASP A 68 8.99 -8.05 -3.61
N CYS A 69 10.17 -7.76 -4.14
CA CYS A 69 10.42 -7.72 -5.58
C CYS A 69 10.93 -9.08 -6.06
N ARG A 70 10.20 -9.73 -6.99
CA ARG A 70 10.53 -11.04 -7.54
C ARG A 70 10.95 -11.00 -9.01
N ILE A 71 11.51 -9.86 -9.45
CA ILE A 71 12.08 -9.75 -10.80
C ILE A 71 13.54 -10.20 -10.74
N LYS A 72 13.91 -11.14 -11.61
CA LYS A 72 15.27 -11.65 -11.71
C LYS A 72 16.27 -10.50 -11.89
N GLY A 73 17.24 -10.42 -10.98
CA GLY A 73 18.26 -9.37 -10.93
C GLY A 73 17.85 -8.10 -10.17
N LEU A 74 16.59 -7.97 -9.72
CA LEU A 74 16.10 -6.83 -8.92
C LEU A 74 15.65 -7.23 -7.51
N GLU A 75 15.89 -8.46 -7.06
CA GLU A 75 15.41 -8.96 -5.76
C GLU A 75 15.93 -8.10 -4.59
N LYS A 76 17.18 -7.62 -4.70
CA LYS A 76 17.80 -6.72 -3.71
C LYS A 76 17.16 -5.33 -3.66
N ARG A 77 16.30 -5.01 -4.62
CA ARG A 77 15.50 -3.77 -4.64
C ARG A 77 14.11 -3.95 -4.02
N SER A 78 13.92 -4.99 -3.21
CA SER A 78 12.71 -5.12 -2.40
C SER A 78 12.62 -3.93 -1.45
N PRO A 79 11.47 -3.19 -1.44
CA PRO A 79 11.31 -2.00 -0.60
C PRO A 79 11.22 -2.37 0.88
N VAL A 80 11.44 -1.40 1.76
CA VAL A 80 11.07 -1.51 3.17
C VAL A 80 9.55 -1.73 3.25
N ARG A 81 9.11 -2.73 4.00
CA ARG A 81 7.69 -3.01 4.21
C ARG A 81 7.19 -2.21 5.41
N VAL A 82 6.18 -1.38 5.19
CA VAL A 82 5.56 -0.53 6.21
C VAL A 82 4.15 -1.04 6.50
N LEU A 83 3.93 -1.51 7.71
CA LEU A 83 2.64 -2.02 8.18
C LEU A 83 1.94 -0.94 9.01
N LEU A 84 0.71 -0.60 8.64
CA LEU A 84 -0.19 0.20 9.46
C LEU A 84 -1.02 -0.73 10.36
N ASP A 85 -0.69 -0.77 11.65
CA ASP A 85 -1.33 -1.64 12.64
C ASP A 85 -1.55 -0.92 13.97
N SER A 86 -2.63 -0.17 14.05
CA SER A 86 -2.93 0.69 15.21
C SER A 86 -2.87 -0.04 16.57
N ASN A 87 -3.14 -1.34 16.60
CA ASN A 87 -3.33 -2.12 17.82
C ASN A 87 -2.38 -3.33 17.97
N LEU A 88 -1.29 -3.39 17.19
CA LEU A 88 -0.31 -4.50 17.17
C LEU A 88 -0.96 -5.89 17.04
N ARG A 89 -1.87 -6.04 16.06
CA ARG A 89 -2.53 -7.32 15.76
C ARG A 89 -1.69 -8.29 14.93
N LEU A 90 -0.51 -7.84 14.46
CA LEU A 90 0.41 -8.67 13.69
C LEU A 90 0.79 -9.92 14.50
N SER A 91 0.58 -11.09 13.89
CA SER A 91 1.03 -12.37 14.45
C SER A 91 2.51 -12.56 14.19
N GLU A 92 3.27 -12.89 15.22
CA GLU A 92 4.70 -13.31 15.14
C GLU A 92 4.88 -14.55 14.26
N ASN A 93 3.84 -15.38 14.16
CA ASN A 93 3.83 -16.62 13.39
C ASN A 93 3.56 -16.42 11.89
N SER A 94 3.12 -15.24 11.45
CA SER A 94 2.89 -14.94 10.04
C SER A 94 4.18 -15.01 9.23
N LYS A 95 4.08 -15.37 7.95
CA LYS A 95 5.22 -15.34 7.01
C LYS A 95 5.73 -13.91 6.84
N PHE A 96 4.81 -12.94 6.86
CA PHE A 96 5.11 -11.52 6.79
C PHE A 96 6.07 -11.10 7.91
N CYS A 97 5.78 -11.48 9.16
CA CYS A 97 6.61 -11.22 10.31
C CYS A 97 7.96 -11.98 10.24
N LYS A 98 7.93 -13.30 10.05
CA LYS A 98 9.12 -14.15 10.00
C LYS A 98 10.13 -13.77 8.93
N SER A 99 9.67 -13.13 7.85
CA SER A 99 10.54 -12.64 6.79
C SER A 99 11.23 -11.31 7.08
N ALA A 100 11.01 -10.69 8.25
CA ALA A 100 11.58 -9.39 8.63
C ALA A 100 13.12 -9.38 8.65
N GLN A 101 13.73 -10.50 8.96
CA GLN A 101 15.21 -10.67 8.94
C GLN A 101 15.79 -10.57 7.51
N LYS A 102 14.99 -10.83 6.48
CA LYS A 102 15.43 -10.80 5.06
C LYS A 102 15.05 -9.50 4.37
N ILE A 103 13.86 -8.97 4.67
CA ILE A 103 13.32 -7.76 4.09
C ILE A 103 12.83 -6.89 5.24
N PRO A 104 13.36 -5.68 5.42
CA PRO A 104 13.00 -4.82 6.55
C PRO A 104 11.48 -4.65 6.69
N LEU A 105 10.99 -4.75 7.91
CA LEU A 105 9.59 -4.57 8.28
C LEU A 105 9.48 -3.53 9.39
N TRP A 106 8.79 -2.43 9.08
CA TRP A 106 8.49 -1.34 10.00
C TRP A 106 7.00 -1.36 10.34
N VAL A 107 6.67 -1.26 11.60
CA VAL A 107 5.28 -1.24 12.07
C VAL A 107 4.96 0.13 12.64
N MET A 108 3.94 0.77 12.10
CA MET A 108 3.38 2.01 12.60
C MET A 108 2.19 1.69 13.47
N THR A 109 2.24 2.07 14.76
CA THR A 109 1.22 1.68 15.75
C THR A 109 0.88 2.82 16.69
N CYS A 110 -0.34 2.80 17.25
CA CYS A 110 -0.75 3.65 18.36
C CYS A 110 -0.72 2.91 19.71
N SER A 111 -0.31 1.65 19.71
CA SER A 111 -0.25 0.83 20.92
C SER A 111 1.02 1.12 21.71
N ASN A 112 0.88 1.19 23.04
CA ASN A 112 1.98 1.31 23.99
C ASN A 112 2.25 -0.01 24.73
N ASP A 113 1.81 -1.14 24.20
CA ASP A 113 2.05 -2.47 24.75
C ASP A 113 3.54 -2.82 24.62
N GLN A 114 4.29 -2.53 25.70
CA GLN A 114 5.75 -2.68 25.73
C GLN A 114 6.19 -4.15 25.60
N GLU A 115 5.38 -5.07 26.07
CA GLU A 115 5.66 -6.50 25.99
C GLU A 115 5.61 -6.96 24.54
N LYS A 116 4.51 -6.64 23.85
CA LYS A 116 4.32 -6.96 22.44
C LYS A 116 5.32 -6.24 21.52
N ILE A 117 5.63 -4.98 21.81
CA ILE A 117 6.65 -4.21 21.09
C ILE A 117 7.98 -4.95 21.16
N LYS A 118 8.43 -5.29 22.37
CA LYS A 118 9.71 -5.98 22.59
C LYS A 118 9.77 -7.35 21.92
N GLU A 119 8.67 -8.10 21.94
CA GLU A 119 8.58 -9.38 21.21
C GLU A 119 8.82 -9.19 19.70
N LEU A 120 8.15 -8.22 19.07
CA LEU A 120 8.29 -7.95 17.64
C LEU A 120 9.68 -7.41 17.29
N GLU A 121 10.27 -6.56 18.13
CA GLU A 121 11.63 -6.05 17.93
C GLU A 121 12.67 -7.17 18.00
N ASN A 122 12.50 -8.14 18.89
CA ASN A 122 13.36 -9.32 18.98
C ASN A 122 13.32 -10.19 17.70
N LEU A 123 12.25 -10.10 16.92
CA LEU A 123 12.12 -10.75 15.60
C LEU A 123 12.74 -9.92 14.46
N GLY A 124 13.31 -8.75 14.77
CA GLY A 124 13.97 -7.86 13.80
C GLY A 124 13.05 -6.81 13.17
N LEU A 125 11.87 -6.59 13.73
CA LEU A 125 11.00 -5.50 13.29
C LEU A 125 11.45 -4.16 13.90
N ARG A 126 11.13 -3.06 13.22
CA ARG A 126 11.22 -1.71 13.80
C ARG A 126 9.83 -1.22 14.10
N ILE A 127 9.59 -0.80 15.32
CA ILE A 127 8.28 -0.30 15.77
C ILE A 127 8.35 1.22 15.92
N PHE A 128 7.35 1.91 15.39
CA PHE A 128 7.21 3.35 15.50
C PHE A 128 5.87 3.68 16.13
N ILE A 129 5.90 4.42 17.22
CA ILE A 129 4.70 4.92 17.88
C ILE A 129 4.22 6.17 17.13
N ILE A 130 2.98 6.14 16.69
CA ILE A 130 2.34 7.16 15.88
C ILE A 130 1.15 7.74 16.66
N ASP A 131 0.95 9.04 16.55
CA ASP A 131 -0.19 9.71 17.14
C ASP A 131 -1.51 9.17 16.57
N LYS A 132 -2.56 9.30 17.36
CA LYS A 132 -3.94 9.01 16.91
C LYS A 132 -4.53 10.25 16.26
N ASN A 133 -5.25 10.03 15.17
CA ASN A 133 -6.14 11.04 14.63
C ASN A 133 -7.44 11.15 15.46
N ASP A 134 -8.33 12.07 15.10
CA ASP A 134 -9.62 12.33 15.79
C ASP A 134 -10.55 11.10 15.81
N GLN A 135 -10.32 10.10 14.95
CA GLN A 135 -11.07 8.85 14.91
C GLN A 135 -10.40 7.72 15.73
N GLY A 136 -9.33 8.02 16.47
CA GLY A 136 -8.59 7.04 17.27
C GLY A 136 -7.74 6.06 16.43
N LYS A 137 -7.54 6.35 15.13
CA LYS A 137 -6.68 5.59 14.21
C LYS A 137 -5.33 6.28 14.05
N LEU A 138 -4.39 5.63 13.34
CA LEU A 138 -3.09 6.23 13.00
C LEU A 138 -3.28 7.56 12.27
N ASP A 139 -2.57 8.60 12.72
CA ASP A 139 -2.42 9.84 11.96
C ASP A 139 -1.47 9.59 10.78
N LEU A 140 -2.03 9.61 9.57
CA LEU A 140 -1.27 9.35 8.35
C LEU A 140 -0.27 10.46 8.00
N HIS A 141 -0.50 11.70 8.44
CA HIS A 141 0.48 12.78 8.27
C HIS A 141 1.70 12.52 9.16
N HIS A 142 1.49 12.08 10.41
CA HIS A 142 2.59 11.66 11.28
C HIS A 142 3.33 10.45 10.72
N VAL A 143 2.62 9.44 10.17
CA VAL A 143 3.26 8.32 9.47
C VAL A 143 4.19 8.80 8.36
N MET A 144 3.72 9.71 7.47
CA MET A 144 4.54 10.22 6.37
C MET A 144 5.73 11.04 6.86
N LYS A 145 5.58 11.80 7.93
CA LYS A 145 6.67 12.54 8.59
C LYS A 145 7.74 11.57 9.09
N VAL A 146 7.38 10.56 9.87
CA VAL A 146 8.30 9.53 10.38
C VAL A 146 9.04 8.84 9.23
N LEU A 147 8.31 8.43 8.17
CA LEU A 147 8.94 7.82 6.99
C LEU A 147 9.97 8.75 6.33
N SER A 148 9.64 10.04 6.19
CA SER A 148 10.55 11.04 5.66
C SER A 148 11.82 11.21 6.50
N GLU A 149 11.68 11.28 7.82
CA GLU A 149 12.80 11.36 8.78
C GLU A 149 13.70 10.12 8.71
N GLN A 150 13.13 8.95 8.42
CA GLN A 150 13.88 7.71 8.21
C GLN A 150 14.50 7.58 6.80
N GLY A 151 14.43 8.61 5.96
CA GLY A 151 15.09 8.62 4.66
C GLY A 151 14.24 8.14 3.50
N ILE A 152 12.99 7.72 3.71
CA ILE A 152 12.07 7.30 2.65
C ILE A 152 11.69 8.52 1.80
N THR A 153 11.84 8.39 0.48
CA THR A 153 11.49 9.44 -0.49
C THR A 153 10.27 9.08 -1.33
N ARG A 154 10.01 7.78 -1.53
CA ARG A 154 8.90 7.26 -2.33
C ARG A 154 8.22 6.08 -1.62
N VAL A 155 6.91 6.20 -1.44
CA VAL A 155 6.05 5.19 -0.83
C VAL A 155 5.09 4.64 -1.88
N LEU A 156 5.07 3.32 -2.06
CA LEU A 156 4.05 2.62 -2.83
C LEU A 156 2.99 2.07 -1.87
N SER A 157 1.76 2.54 -1.94
CA SER A 157 0.65 1.92 -1.21
C SER A 157 0.05 0.78 -2.04
N GLU A 158 0.21 -0.43 -1.56
CA GLU A 158 -0.57 -1.61 -1.95
C GLU A 158 -1.52 -2.03 -0.82
N GLY A 159 -1.85 -1.09 0.06
CA GLY A 159 -2.79 -1.27 1.15
C GLY A 159 -4.19 -1.66 0.64
N GLY A 160 -4.98 -2.29 1.48
CA GLY A 160 -6.38 -2.55 1.22
C GLY A 160 -7.18 -1.26 1.00
N GLY A 161 -8.42 -1.39 0.49
CA GLY A 161 -9.26 -0.26 0.12
C GLY A 161 -9.40 0.83 1.19
N GLN A 162 -9.46 0.45 2.48
CA GLN A 162 -9.55 1.39 3.59
C GLN A 162 -8.30 2.28 3.74
N VAL A 163 -7.10 1.71 3.60
CA VAL A 163 -5.85 2.47 3.69
C VAL A 163 -5.76 3.45 2.52
N ASN A 164 -6.04 2.99 1.31
CA ASN A 164 -5.99 3.83 0.12
C ASN A 164 -7.02 4.96 0.18
N ALA A 165 -8.27 4.67 0.59
CA ALA A 165 -9.29 5.68 0.81
C ALA A 165 -8.87 6.71 1.87
N SER A 166 -8.26 6.27 2.96
CA SER A 166 -7.75 7.16 4.02
C SER A 166 -6.62 8.07 3.53
N LEU A 167 -5.70 7.57 2.69
CA LEU A 167 -4.64 8.37 2.08
C LEU A 167 -5.21 9.43 1.13
N ILE A 168 -6.23 9.09 0.35
CA ILE A 168 -6.94 10.01 -0.55
C ILE A 168 -7.62 11.12 0.27
N LYS A 169 -8.40 10.75 1.28
CA LYS A 169 -9.11 11.71 2.16
C LYS A 169 -8.17 12.65 2.93
N ALA A 170 -6.97 12.16 3.25
CA ALA A 170 -5.92 12.96 3.89
C ALA A 170 -5.11 13.84 2.90
N SER A 171 -5.43 13.83 1.60
CA SER A 171 -4.71 14.57 0.55
C SER A 171 -3.20 14.26 0.54
N LEU A 172 -2.85 13.00 0.81
CA LEU A 172 -1.46 12.53 0.87
C LEU A 172 -0.96 11.90 -0.42
N VAL A 173 -1.87 11.64 -1.38
CA VAL A 173 -1.56 10.93 -2.62
C VAL A 173 -1.03 11.88 -3.69
N ASP A 174 0.02 11.46 -4.39
CA ASP A 174 0.63 12.20 -5.50
C ASP A 174 0.43 11.52 -6.85
N ARG A 175 0.41 10.17 -6.85
CA ARG A 175 0.25 9.36 -8.04
C ARG A 175 -0.71 8.21 -7.81
N PHE A 176 -1.39 7.84 -8.88
CA PHE A 176 -2.33 6.74 -8.88
C PHE A 176 -2.02 5.80 -10.04
N ILE A 177 -1.85 4.51 -9.77
CA ILE A 177 -1.59 3.47 -10.76
C ILE A 177 -2.72 2.47 -10.71
N TRP A 178 -3.42 2.33 -11.82
CA TRP A 178 -4.57 1.45 -11.93
C TRP A 178 -4.34 0.36 -12.98
N PHE A 179 -4.31 -0.89 -12.52
CA PHE A 179 -4.39 -2.07 -13.37
C PHE A 179 -5.85 -2.52 -13.44
N LYS A 180 -6.40 -2.57 -14.63
CA LYS A 180 -7.80 -2.88 -14.87
C LYS A 180 -7.92 -4.13 -15.72
N SER A 181 -8.55 -5.20 -15.19
CA SER A 181 -8.89 -6.37 -15.98
C SER A 181 -10.06 -6.09 -16.90
N ARG A 182 -10.31 -6.99 -17.85
CA ARG A 182 -11.47 -6.88 -18.78
C ARG A 182 -12.74 -7.47 -18.21
N GLU A 183 -12.63 -8.25 -17.14
CA GLU A 183 -13.75 -8.97 -16.54
C GLU A 183 -14.42 -8.16 -15.43
N ASN A 184 -15.71 -8.34 -15.27
CA ASN A 184 -16.50 -7.81 -14.17
C ASN A 184 -16.62 -8.87 -13.07
N ILE A 185 -16.61 -8.45 -11.80
CA ILE A 185 -16.88 -9.29 -10.64
C ILE A 185 -18.37 -9.20 -10.27
N GLY A 186 -18.99 -8.04 -10.44
CA GLY A 186 -20.38 -7.80 -10.11
C GLY A 186 -20.58 -6.95 -8.85
N GLU A 187 -21.83 -6.55 -8.60
CA GLU A 187 -22.19 -5.57 -7.57
C GLU A 187 -21.84 -6.02 -6.14
N SER A 188 -21.90 -7.33 -5.85
CA SER A 188 -21.56 -7.90 -4.55
C SER A 188 -20.06 -7.86 -4.24
N GLY A 189 -19.22 -7.59 -5.23
CA GLY A 189 -17.77 -7.56 -5.09
C GLY A 189 -17.27 -6.43 -4.19
N VAL A 190 -16.09 -6.62 -3.59
CA VAL A 190 -15.43 -5.68 -2.69
C VAL A 190 -14.84 -4.52 -3.48
N ASN A 191 -15.21 -3.29 -3.16
CA ASN A 191 -14.69 -2.09 -3.80
C ASN A 191 -13.18 -1.91 -3.57
N ALA A 192 -12.48 -1.49 -4.62
CA ALA A 192 -11.03 -1.26 -4.57
C ALA A 192 -10.62 -0.12 -3.62
N LEU A 193 -11.47 0.85 -3.39
CA LEU A 193 -11.24 2.03 -2.55
C LEU A 193 -12.31 2.18 -1.45
N TYR A 194 -12.78 1.07 -0.90
CA TYR A 194 -13.73 1.03 0.21
C TYR A 194 -15.02 1.80 -0.10
N ASP A 195 -15.15 3.04 0.39
CA ASP A 195 -16.31 3.92 0.23
C ASP A 195 -16.17 4.95 -0.93
N ILE A 196 -15.08 4.89 -1.69
CA ILE A 196 -14.86 5.70 -2.86
C ILE A 196 -15.04 4.83 -4.11
N SER A 197 -15.90 5.24 -5.03
CA SER A 197 -16.01 4.58 -6.33
C SER A 197 -14.76 4.87 -7.18
N ILE A 198 -14.04 3.83 -7.61
CA ILE A 198 -12.85 4.03 -8.45
C ILE A 198 -13.20 4.65 -9.81
N ASN A 199 -14.41 4.41 -10.32
CA ASN A 199 -14.89 4.99 -11.57
C ASN A 199 -15.27 6.48 -11.44
N GLN A 200 -15.40 6.99 -10.22
CA GLN A 200 -15.68 8.38 -9.88
C GLN A 200 -14.47 9.06 -9.22
N LEU A 201 -13.28 8.48 -9.39
CA LEU A 201 -12.08 8.99 -8.73
C LEU A 201 -11.75 10.42 -9.16
N ASP A 202 -12.06 10.79 -10.42
CA ASP A 202 -11.89 12.14 -10.95
C ASP A 202 -12.75 13.19 -10.23
N GLU A 203 -13.86 12.78 -9.61
CA GLU A 203 -14.69 13.67 -8.79
C GLU A 203 -14.04 14.04 -7.46
N HIS A 204 -13.11 13.20 -6.99
CA HIS A 204 -12.39 13.36 -5.73
C HIS A 204 -10.95 13.85 -5.89
N LEU A 205 -10.35 13.60 -7.07
CA LEU A 205 -8.95 13.89 -7.36
C LEU A 205 -8.84 14.51 -8.76
N ASN A 206 -8.09 15.60 -8.88
CA ASN A 206 -7.77 16.17 -10.19
C ASN A 206 -6.67 15.32 -10.84
N LEU A 207 -7.06 14.33 -11.65
CA LEU A 207 -6.16 13.35 -12.24
C LEU A 207 -5.67 13.78 -13.62
N SER A 208 -4.36 13.77 -13.82
CA SER A 208 -3.72 13.91 -15.13
C SER A 208 -3.12 12.60 -15.56
N LEU A 209 -3.58 12.03 -16.67
CA LEU A 209 -3.01 10.81 -17.24
C LEU A 209 -1.59 11.09 -17.74
N ILE A 210 -0.58 10.42 -17.15
CA ILE A 210 0.83 10.58 -17.54
C ILE A 210 1.37 9.38 -18.30
N ASN A 211 0.79 8.20 -18.13
CA ASN A 211 1.21 7.00 -18.84
C ASN A 211 0.10 5.94 -18.88
N GLN A 212 0.10 5.09 -19.91
CA GLN A 212 -0.84 3.98 -20.04
C GLN A 212 -0.32 2.90 -20.98
N GLY A 213 -0.93 1.73 -20.93
CA GLY A 213 -0.58 0.64 -21.85
C GLY A 213 -1.28 -0.68 -21.52
N ALA A 214 -0.92 -1.71 -22.28
CA ALA A 214 -1.36 -3.08 -22.03
C ALA A 214 -0.38 -3.81 -21.10
N ALA A 215 -0.89 -4.75 -20.31
CA ALA A 215 -0.15 -5.68 -19.48
C ALA A 215 -0.73 -7.09 -19.65
N GLY A 216 -0.42 -7.74 -20.76
CA GLY A 216 -1.07 -8.96 -21.21
C GLY A 216 -2.52 -8.68 -21.67
N ALA A 217 -3.49 -9.34 -21.06
CA ALA A 217 -4.92 -9.10 -21.32
C ALA A 217 -5.46 -7.85 -20.59
N ASP A 218 -4.75 -7.35 -19.58
CA ASP A 218 -5.16 -6.22 -18.77
C ASP A 218 -4.66 -4.88 -19.35
N ASN A 219 -5.27 -3.79 -18.91
CA ASN A 219 -4.80 -2.44 -19.16
C ASN A 219 -4.23 -1.86 -17.87
N TRP A 220 -3.32 -0.89 -17.99
CA TRP A 220 -2.87 -0.10 -16.86
C TRP A 220 -2.78 1.37 -17.25
N GLN A 221 -3.03 2.22 -16.26
CA GLN A 221 -2.95 3.67 -16.37
C GLN A 221 -2.22 4.22 -15.16
N GLU A 222 -1.44 5.26 -15.39
CA GLU A 222 -0.74 6.02 -14.33
C GLU A 222 -1.15 7.47 -14.42
N PHE A 223 -1.55 8.02 -13.30
CA PHE A 223 -2.00 9.40 -13.16
C PHE A 223 -1.16 10.15 -12.15
N GLU A 224 -0.94 11.42 -12.39
CA GLU A 224 -0.45 12.38 -11.41
C GLU A 224 -1.62 13.20 -10.87
N ILE A 225 -1.61 13.48 -9.57
CA ILE A 225 -2.63 14.34 -8.94
C ILE A 225 -2.15 15.77 -9.02
N ILE A 226 -2.92 16.61 -9.73
CA ILE A 226 -2.66 18.05 -9.86
C ILE A 226 -3.29 18.75 -8.66
N SER A 227 -2.45 19.36 -7.81
CA SER A 227 -2.86 20.16 -6.64
C SER A 227 -3.14 21.61 -7.04
#